data_28b3f13b2899d20041ba77623a42b155
#
_entry.id   28b3f13b2899d20041ba77623a42b155
#
_cell.length_a   1.000
_cell.length_b   1.000
_cell.length_c   1.000
_cell.angle_alpha   90.00
_cell.angle_beta   90.00
_cell.angle_gamma   90.00
#
_symmetry.space_group_name_H-M   'P 1'
#
loop_
_entity.id
_entity.type
_entity.pdbx_description
1 polymer ?
#
loop_
_entity_poly.entity_id
_entity_poly.type
_entity_poly.pdbx_seq_one_letter_code
_entity_poly.pdbx_strand_id
1 'polypeptide(L)'
;RRLGRRKAVMSLTDPHLTTLADHFGIARDYYDWKGQYTEVGEATVIAVLDGLGIDASTPERAERACHEVTNRKWRRVLPGIVVLREGQEGRVDVHVNAGEWVEVHVVCEDGQHRECWQVDNWNPDRHVDDRWIGEATFGIPGDLPLGYHTIVATTADHRATSTLVVSPNWLGLPRSMGSSRVWGDAVQLYSTRSRASWGMGDFSDLADLSTWAATQGADYVLVNPLHASQVVSPIEPSPYLPCSRLFLNPLYVRPEIIPEYADLDVY
;
A
#
# COMPACT_ATOMS: atom_id res chain seq x y z
N ARG A 1 -5.80 3.61 -48.50
CA ARG A 1 -5.86 2.61 -47.41
C ARG A 1 -4.45 2.07 -47.21
N ARG A 2 -3.67 2.59 -46.22
CA ARG A 2 -2.42 2.00 -45.76
C ARG A 2 -2.78 1.04 -44.60
N LEU A 3 -2.69 -0.27 -44.87
CA LEU A 3 -2.70 -1.29 -43.83
C LEU A 3 -1.45 -1.07 -42.97
N GLY A 4 -1.66 -0.61 -41.74
CA GLY A 4 -0.60 -0.54 -40.75
C GLY A 4 -0.07 -1.94 -40.46
N ARG A 5 1.24 -2.14 -40.68
CA ARG A 5 1.95 -3.35 -40.23
C ARG A 5 1.72 -3.48 -38.72
N ARG A 6 0.95 -4.48 -38.29
CA ARG A 6 0.98 -4.94 -36.91
C ARG A 6 2.43 -5.34 -36.62
N LYS A 7 3.13 -4.57 -35.77
CA LYS A 7 4.39 -5.05 -35.17
C LYS A 7 4.02 -6.33 -34.43
N ALA A 8 4.66 -7.44 -34.79
CA ALA A 8 4.59 -8.66 -34.03
C ALA A 8 5.01 -8.31 -32.58
N VAL A 9 4.13 -8.51 -31.62
CA VAL A 9 4.50 -8.43 -30.23
C VAL A 9 5.39 -9.62 -29.96
N MET A 10 6.67 -9.41 -29.73
CA MET A 10 7.58 -10.47 -29.34
C MET A 10 7.24 -10.83 -27.89
N SER A 11 6.87 -12.10 -27.66
CA SER A 11 6.72 -12.65 -26.31
C SER A 11 8.03 -12.50 -25.52
N LEU A 12 7.91 -12.43 -24.20
CA LEU A 12 9.06 -12.32 -23.30
C LEU A 12 9.96 -13.57 -23.47
N THR A 13 11.11 -13.41 -24.07
CA THR A 13 12.05 -14.52 -24.35
C THR A 13 13.22 -14.53 -23.37
N ASP A 14 13.57 -13.39 -22.79
CA ASP A 14 14.63 -13.27 -21.79
C ASP A 14 14.14 -13.80 -20.42
N PRO A 15 14.81 -14.85 -19.86
CA PRO A 15 14.46 -15.42 -18.56
C PRO A 15 14.65 -14.42 -17.41
N HIS A 16 15.59 -13.50 -17.51
CA HIS A 16 15.83 -12.49 -16.48
C HIS A 16 14.70 -11.46 -16.46
N LEU A 17 14.21 -11.01 -17.62
CA LEU A 17 13.03 -10.15 -17.69
C LEU A 17 11.78 -10.86 -17.21
N THR A 18 11.63 -12.16 -17.47
CA THR A 18 10.55 -12.96 -16.94
C THR A 18 10.59 -12.99 -15.40
N THR A 19 11.76 -13.27 -14.83
CA THR A 19 11.95 -13.28 -13.37
C THR A 19 11.69 -11.91 -12.74
N LEU A 20 12.14 -10.83 -13.36
CA LEU A 20 11.89 -9.46 -12.90
C LEU A 20 10.40 -9.12 -13.00
N ALA A 21 9.73 -9.47 -14.10
CA ALA A 21 8.30 -9.23 -14.26
C ALA A 21 7.49 -9.94 -13.15
N ASP A 22 7.78 -11.21 -12.90
CA ASP A 22 7.13 -11.99 -11.84
C ASP A 22 7.41 -11.40 -10.44
N HIS A 23 8.65 -10.98 -10.18
CA HIS A 23 9.02 -10.39 -8.90
C HIS A 23 8.29 -9.07 -8.61
N PHE A 24 8.13 -8.21 -9.62
CA PHE A 24 7.45 -6.92 -9.49
C PHE A 24 5.95 -6.96 -9.78
N GLY A 25 5.39 -8.15 -10.03
CA GLY A 25 3.97 -8.31 -10.32
C GLY A 25 3.53 -7.67 -11.65
N ILE A 26 4.46 -7.59 -12.62
CA ILE A 26 4.16 -7.07 -13.96
C ILE A 26 3.47 -8.18 -14.74
N ALA A 27 2.22 -7.94 -15.14
CA ALA A 27 1.47 -8.88 -15.96
C ALA A 27 2.18 -9.11 -17.30
N ARG A 28 2.37 -10.39 -17.66
CA ARG A 28 2.97 -10.79 -18.95
C ARG A 28 1.94 -11.01 -20.03
N ASP A 29 0.68 -11.12 -19.65
CA ASP A 29 -0.47 -11.25 -20.53
C ASP A 29 -1.74 -10.74 -19.85
N TYR A 30 -2.76 -10.49 -20.64
CA TYR A 30 -4.09 -10.12 -20.15
C TYR A 30 -5.15 -10.35 -21.24
N TYR A 31 -6.42 -10.38 -20.83
CA TYR A 31 -7.55 -10.30 -21.75
C TYR A 31 -7.99 -8.84 -21.86
N ASP A 32 -8.06 -8.33 -23.09
CA ASP A 32 -8.55 -6.98 -23.35
C ASP A 32 -10.06 -6.86 -23.09
N TRP A 33 -10.60 -5.62 -23.22
CA TRP A 33 -12.02 -5.37 -23.01
C TRP A 33 -12.96 -6.05 -24.03
N LYS A 34 -12.41 -6.64 -25.11
CA LYS A 34 -13.12 -7.47 -26.08
C LYS A 34 -12.98 -8.96 -25.78
N GLY A 35 -12.28 -9.32 -24.72
CA GLY A 35 -11.99 -10.71 -24.38
C GLY A 35 -10.90 -11.34 -25.26
N GLN A 36 -10.06 -10.55 -25.94
CA GLN A 36 -8.96 -11.05 -26.73
C GLN A 36 -7.70 -11.20 -25.86
N TYR A 37 -7.10 -12.37 -25.90
CA TYR A 37 -5.82 -12.61 -25.23
C TYR A 37 -4.72 -11.75 -25.85
N THR A 38 -3.95 -11.08 -25.02
CA THR A 38 -2.90 -10.16 -25.40
C THR A 38 -1.65 -10.42 -24.58
N GLU A 39 -0.55 -10.70 -25.24
CA GLU A 39 0.77 -10.80 -24.60
C GLU A 39 1.41 -9.43 -24.44
N VAL A 40 2.07 -9.21 -23.30
CA VAL A 40 2.80 -7.99 -23.02
C VAL A 40 4.20 -8.12 -23.62
N GLY A 41 4.56 -7.21 -24.51
CA GLY A 41 5.85 -7.23 -25.17
C GLY A 41 7.02 -6.82 -24.26
N GLU A 42 8.19 -7.34 -24.56
CA GLU A 42 9.44 -7.10 -23.83
C GLU A 42 9.73 -5.61 -23.61
N ALA A 43 9.54 -4.77 -24.63
CA ALA A 43 9.72 -3.33 -24.51
C ALA A 43 8.80 -2.67 -23.46
N THR A 44 7.59 -3.21 -23.27
CA THR A 44 6.67 -2.71 -22.27
C THR A 44 7.14 -3.11 -20.88
N VAL A 45 7.59 -4.34 -20.68
CA VAL A 45 8.15 -4.82 -19.40
C VAL A 45 9.37 -3.98 -19.02
N ILE A 46 10.29 -3.74 -19.95
CA ILE A 46 11.47 -2.89 -19.74
C ILE A 46 11.04 -1.47 -19.33
N ALA A 47 10.07 -0.87 -20.01
CA ALA A 47 9.59 0.48 -19.68
C ALA A 47 8.93 0.56 -18.31
N VAL A 48 8.20 -0.48 -17.88
CA VAL A 48 7.62 -0.54 -16.53
C VAL A 48 8.72 -0.70 -15.49
N LEU A 49 9.72 -1.56 -15.74
CA LEU A 49 10.87 -1.73 -14.84
C LEU A 49 11.66 -0.42 -14.71
N ASP A 50 11.90 0.29 -15.80
CA ASP A 50 12.54 1.62 -15.78
C ASP A 50 11.74 2.61 -14.92
N GLY A 51 10.42 2.65 -15.08
CA GLY A 51 9.52 3.45 -14.21
C GLY A 51 9.58 3.08 -12.73
N LEU A 52 9.97 1.84 -12.39
CA LEU A 52 10.25 1.38 -11.02
C LEU A 52 11.69 1.64 -10.57
N GLY A 53 12.52 2.27 -11.40
CA GLY A 53 13.93 2.53 -11.14
C GLY A 53 14.84 1.32 -11.37
N ILE A 54 14.39 0.32 -12.14
CA ILE A 54 15.12 -0.91 -12.45
C ILE A 54 15.58 -0.86 -13.91
N ASP A 55 16.87 -0.68 -14.12
CA ASP A 55 17.45 -0.69 -15.47
C ASP A 55 17.63 -2.12 -15.99
N ALA A 56 16.76 -2.53 -16.88
CA ALA A 56 16.77 -3.80 -17.58
C ALA A 56 16.84 -3.62 -19.12
N SER A 57 17.43 -2.51 -19.59
CA SER A 57 17.42 -2.10 -20.99
C SER A 57 18.28 -2.98 -21.92
N THR A 58 19.18 -3.80 -21.37
CA THR A 58 19.95 -4.81 -22.11
C THR A 58 19.96 -6.13 -21.36
N PRO A 59 20.23 -7.27 -22.02
CA PRO A 59 20.30 -8.58 -21.35
C PRO A 59 21.24 -8.59 -20.13
N GLU A 60 22.41 -7.97 -20.24
CA GLU A 60 23.40 -7.91 -19.13
C GLU A 60 22.93 -7.05 -17.97
N ARG A 61 22.11 -6.01 -18.24
CA ARG A 61 21.51 -5.17 -17.22
C ARG A 61 20.33 -5.89 -16.55
N ALA A 62 19.52 -6.60 -17.34
CA ALA A 62 18.45 -7.43 -16.84
C ALA A 62 18.98 -8.54 -15.91
N GLU A 63 20.07 -9.21 -16.31
CA GLU A 63 20.75 -10.21 -15.48
C GLU A 63 21.23 -9.61 -14.15
N ARG A 64 21.93 -8.47 -14.18
CA ARG A 64 22.37 -7.77 -12.97
C ARG A 64 21.21 -7.35 -12.09
N ALA A 65 20.15 -6.78 -12.66
CA ALA A 65 18.96 -6.40 -11.92
C ALA A 65 18.29 -7.62 -11.27
N CYS A 66 18.22 -8.73 -11.99
CA CYS A 66 17.70 -10.00 -11.48
C CYS A 66 18.52 -10.52 -10.28
N HIS A 67 19.85 -10.49 -10.38
CA HIS A 67 20.74 -10.84 -9.27
C HIS A 67 20.55 -9.90 -8.07
N GLU A 68 20.47 -8.60 -8.29
CA GLU A 68 20.26 -7.60 -7.25
C GLU A 68 18.94 -7.84 -6.51
N VAL A 69 17.85 -8.01 -7.25
CA VAL A 69 16.52 -8.25 -6.70
C VAL A 69 16.46 -9.57 -5.91
N THR A 70 17.03 -10.65 -6.46
CA THR A 70 17.02 -11.96 -5.81
C THR A 70 17.92 -12.00 -4.57
N ASN A 71 19.01 -11.21 -4.53
CA ASN A 71 19.88 -11.13 -3.38
C ASN A 71 19.39 -10.14 -2.31
N ARG A 72 18.46 -9.27 -2.64
CA ARG A 72 17.97 -8.21 -1.75
C ARG A 72 17.43 -8.74 -0.43
N LYS A 73 16.69 -9.86 -0.45
CA LYS A 73 16.16 -10.49 0.77
C LYS A 73 17.29 -11.05 1.65
N TRP A 74 18.35 -11.58 1.04
CA TRP A 74 19.49 -12.22 1.73
C TRP A 74 20.45 -11.22 2.40
N ARG A 75 20.37 -9.93 2.05
CA ARG A 75 21.11 -8.86 2.71
C ARG A 75 20.46 -8.35 3.98
N ARG A 76 19.26 -8.80 4.30
CA ARG A 76 18.53 -8.41 5.50
C ARG A 76 18.38 -9.60 6.41
N VAL A 77 18.70 -9.42 7.69
CA VAL A 77 18.50 -10.46 8.69
C VAL A 77 17.03 -10.87 8.78
N LEU A 78 16.12 -9.90 8.76
CA LEU A 78 14.67 -10.11 8.83
C LEU A 78 13.97 -9.43 7.64
N PRO A 79 12.80 -9.93 7.21
CA PRO A 79 11.92 -9.20 6.29
C PRO A 79 11.50 -7.86 6.89
N GLY A 80 11.14 -6.88 6.05
CA GLY A 80 10.73 -5.55 6.53
C GLY A 80 9.44 -5.58 7.36
N ILE A 81 8.55 -6.52 7.07
CA ILE A 81 7.27 -6.72 7.75
C ILE A 81 6.80 -8.16 7.56
N VAL A 82 6.12 -8.70 8.58
CA VAL A 82 5.39 -9.95 8.52
C VAL A 82 3.93 -9.68 8.87
N VAL A 83 3.00 -10.24 8.12
CA VAL A 83 1.56 -10.08 8.38
C VAL A 83 0.94 -11.46 8.56
N LEU A 84 0.27 -11.65 9.69
CA LEU A 84 -0.46 -12.87 10.02
C LEU A 84 -1.94 -12.53 10.27
N ARG A 85 -2.77 -13.53 10.16
CA ARG A 85 -4.16 -13.46 10.61
C ARG A 85 -4.30 -14.04 12.00
N GLU A 86 -5.25 -13.53 12.74
CA GLU A 86 -5.68 -14.03 14.04
C GLU A 86 -5.85 -15.55 14.03
N GLY A 87 -5.25 -16.23 14.99
CA GLY A 87 -5.32 -17.68 15.16
C GLY A 87 -4.47 -18.49 14.18
N GLN A 88 -3.64 -17.86 13.35
CA GLN A 88 -2.77 -18.54 12.40
C GLN A 88 -1.32 -18.52 12.86
N GLU A 89 -0.69 -19.70 12.87
CA GLU A 89 0.76 -19.81 12.96
C GLU A 89 1.40 -19.20 11.72
N GLY A 90 2.54 -18.55 11.93
CA GLY A 90 3.34 -17.96 10.86
C GLY A 90 4.70 -18.57 10.74
N ARG A 91 5.45 -18.09 9.74
CA ARG A 91 6.86 -18.39 9.58
C ARG A 91 7.62 -17.12 9.21
N VAL A 92 8.86 -17.05 9.66
CA VAL A 92 9.77 -15.98 9.28
C VAL A 92 11.13 -16.59 8.93
N ASP A 93 11.65 -16.20 7.77
CA ASP A 93 12.99 -16.57 7.34
C ASP A 93 13.98 -15.52 7.85
N VAL A 94 15.08 -16.01 8.40
CA VAL A 94 16.15 -15.20 9.01
C VAL A 94 17.44 -15.51 8.28
N HIS A 95 18.09 -14.47 7.76
CA HIS A 95 19.33 -14.60 7.01
C HIS A 95 20.51 -14.12 7.86
N VAL A 96 21.38 -15.03 8.20
CA VAL A 96 22.62 -14.81 9.00
C VAL A 96 23.81 -15.43 8.30
N ASN A 97 25.03 -15.20 8.76
CA ASN A 97 26.17 -15.89 8.20
C ASN A 97 25.98 -17.41 8.30
N ALA A 98 26.43 -18.14 7.29
CA ALA A 98 26.29 -19.61 7.27
C ALA A 98 26.89 -20.24 8.54
N GLY A 99 26.08 -21.03 9.23
CA GLY A 99 26.47 -21.67 10.51
C GLY A 99 26.41 -20.75 11.74
N GLU A 100 25.99 -19.50 11.61
CA GLU A 100 25.81 -18.61 12.75
C GLU A 100 24.52 -18.96 13.50
N TRP A 101 24.62 -19.01 14.84
CA TRP A 101 23.47 -19.23 15.71
C TRP A 101 22.62 -17.96 15.82
N VAL A 102 21.31 -18.13 15.78
CA VAL A 102 20.35 -17.04 15.94
C VAL A 102 19.17 -17.47 16.80
N GLU A 103 18.74 -16.57 17.67
CA GLU A 103 17.54 -16.69 18.49
C GLU A 103 16.47 -15.72 17.98
N VAL A 104 15.22 -16.18 17.95
CA VAL A 104 14.09 -15.36 17.48
C VAL A 104 12.95 -15.42 18.48
N HIS A 105 12.43 -14.25 18.83
CA HIS A 105 11.22 -14.12 19.65
C HIS A 105 10.36 -12.94 19.19
N VAL A 106 9.10 -12.90 19.62
CA VAL A 106 8.18 -11.79 19.38
C VAL A 106 8.02 -11.00 20.69
N VAL A 107 8.11 -9.68 20.59
CA VAL A 107 7.71 -8.74 21.65
C VAL A 107 6.36 -8.16 21.26
N CYS A 108 5.31 -8.47 22.02
CA CYS A 108 3.97 -7.97 21.80
C CYS A 108 3.86 -6.48 22.14
N GLU A 109 2.80 -5.80 21.67
CA GLU A 109 2.51 -4.39 22.00
C GLU A 109 2.43 -4.12 23.51
N ASP A 110 1.94 -5.09 24.28
CA ASP A 110 1.86 -5.03 25.76
C ASP A 110 3.18 -5.35 26.47
N GLY A 111 4.25 -5.60 25.71
CA GLY A 111 5.56 -5.93 26.22
C GLY A 111 5.76 -7.42 26.60
N GLN A 112 4.76 -8.28 26.42
CA GLN A 112 4.95 -9.73 26.62
C GLN A 112 5.87 -10.31 25.55
N HIS A 113 6.70 -11.29 25.97
CA HIS A 113 7.58 -12.03 25.09
C HIS A 113 6.95 -13.37 24.71
N ARG A 114 7.05 -13.73 23.43
CA ARG A 114 6.60 -15.00 22.88
C ARG A 114 7.72 -15.66 22.11
N GLU A 115 8.08 -16.86 22.52
CA GLU A 115 9.15 -17.62 21.88
C GLU A 115 8.73 -18.09 20.49
N CYS A 116 9.68 -18.04 19.56
CA CYS A 116 9.60 -18.67 18.26
C CYS A 116 10.41 -19.98 18.29
N TRP A 117 10.02 -20.95 17.50
CA TRP A 117 10.72 -22.23 17.41
C TRP A 117 11.35 -22.41 16.03
N GLN A 118 12.53 -22.97 15.97
CA GLN A 118 13.19 -23.25 14.71
C GLN A 118 12.45 -24.39 13.98
N VAL A 119 12.27 -24.21 12.67
CA VAL A 119 11.65 -25.17 11.75
C VAL A 119 12.71 -25.62 10.75
N ASP A 120 12.67 -26.89 10.35
CA ASP A 120 13.58 -27.41 9.34
C ASP A 120 13.50 -26.60 8.05
N ASN A 121 14.67 -26.19 7.56
CA ASN A 121 14.84 -25.47 6.31
C ASN A 121 15.99 -26.13 5.53
N TRP A 122 15.71 -26.50 4.29
CA TRP A 122 16.66 -27.19 3.41
C TRP A 122 17.18 -26.28 2.29
N ASN A 123 16.95 -24.97 2.40
CA ASN A 123 17.50 -24.02 1.44
C ASN A 123 19.03 -23.99 1.57
N PRO A 124 19.77 -24.12 0.45
CA PRO A 124 21.22 -24.06 0.52
C PRO A 124 21.69 -22.65 0.87
N ASP A 125 22.82 -22.57 1.53
CA ASP A 125 23.53 -21.32 1.76
C ASP A 125 23.80 -20.59 0.46
N ARG A 126 23.76 -19.28 0.49
CA ARG A 126 23.93 -18.44 -0.69
C ARG A 126 25.12 -17.49 -0.53
N HIS A 127 25.93 -17.38 -1.58
CA HIS A 127 27.01 -16.41 -1.60
C HIS A 127 26.46 -15.02 -2.02
N VAL A 128 26.54 -14.06 -1.11
CA VAL A 128 26.04 -12.69 -1.28
C VAL A 128 27.08 -11.70 -0.75
N ASP A 129 27.51 -10.75 -1.58
CA ASP A 129 28.46 -9.70 -1.22
C ASP A 129 29.69 -10.24 -0.46
N ASP A 130 30.36 -11.25 -1.05
CA ASP A 130 31.56 -11.92 -0.53
C ASP A 130 31.39 -12.69 0.80
N ARG A 131 30.14 -12.98 1.20
CA ARG A 131 29.82 -13.79 2.39
C ARG A 131 28.87 -14.92 2.04
N TRP A 132 29.02 -16.03 2.75
CA TRP A 132 28.03 -17.10 2.74
C TRP A 132 26.96 -16.82 3.77
N ILE A 133 25.72 -16.71 3.29
CA ILE A 133 24.53 -16.44 4.10
C ILE A 133 23.67 -17.69 4.13
N GLY A 134 23.36 -18.16 5.34
CA GLY A 134 22.39 -19.21 5.60
C GLY A 134 21.00 -18.64 5.85
N GLU A 135 19.97 -19.45 5.60
CA GLU A 135 18.59 -19.13 5.91
C GLU A 135 18.06 -20.08 6.98
N ALA A 136 17.71 -19.55 8.14
CA ALA A 136 17.01 -20.28 9.20
C ALA A 136 15.54 -19.87 9.22
N THR A 137 14.63 -20.83 9.30
CA THR A 137 13.18 -20.55 9.38
C THR A 137 12.70 -20.75 10.82
N PHE A 138 11.91 -19.78 11.30
CA PHE A 138 11.29 -19.84 12.64
C PHE A 138 9.76 -19.81 12.52
N GLY A 139 9.11 -20.70 13.28
CA GLY A 139 7.67 -20.69 13.49
C GLY A 139 7.29 -19.57 14.46
N ILE A 140 6.22 -18.87 14.15
CA ILE A 140 5.63 -17.82 14.99
C ILE A 140 4.32 -18.36 15.55
N PRO A 141 4.07 -18.27 16.89
CA PRO A 141 2.86 -18.80 17.51
C PRO A 141 1.59 -18.13 16.99
N GLY A 142 0.53 -18.92 16.81
CA GLY A 142 -0.76 -18.44 16.30
C GLY A 142 -1.66 -17.80 17.37
N ASP A 143 -1.29 -17.89 18.66
CA ASP A 143 -2.06 -17.35 19.79
C ASP A 143 -1.66 -15.91 20.16
N LEU A 144 -1.02 -15.19 19.21
CA LEU A 144 -0.68 -13.78 19.41
C LEU A 144 -1.94 -12.91 19.38
N PRO A 145 -2.00 -11.88 20.24
CA PRO A 145 -3.08 -10.91 20.19
C PRO A 145 -3.09 -10.11 18.89
N LEU A 146 -4.25 -9.52 18.55
CA LEU A 146 -4.33 -8.53 17.47
C LEU A 146 -3.45 -7.33 17.77
N GLY A 147 -2.78 -6.80 16.78
CA GLY A 147 -1.99 -5.56 16.92
C GLY A 147 -0.68 -5.56 16.14
N TYR A 148 0.20 -4.65 16.54
CA TYR A 148 1.51 -4.44 15.96
C TYR A 148 2.59 -4.89 16.93
N HIS A 149 3.27 -5.96 16.61
CA HIS A 149 4.28 -6.56 17.45
C HIS A 149 5.66 -6.41 16.80
N THR A 150 6.70 -6.80 17.49
CA THR A 150 8.07 -6.76 17.00
C THR A 150 8.67 -8.15 17.01
N ILE A 151 9.10 -8.65 15.85
CA ILE A 151 10.00 -9.81 15.77
C ILE A 151 11.41 -9.33 16.07
N VAL A 152 12.09 -10.03 16.93
CA VAL A 152 13.49 -9.77 17.30
C VAL A 152 14.31 -11.00 16.95
N ALA A 153 15.36 -10.80 16.16
CA ALA A 153 16.39 -11.81 15.89
C ALA A 153 17.70 -11.35 16.53
N THR A 154 18.31 -12.20 17.33
CA THR A 154 19.56 -11.92 18.04
C THR A 154 20.60 -12.97 17.68
N THR A 155 21.76 -12.52 17.22
CA THR A 155 22.96 -13.31 17.04
C THR A 155 24.01 -12.90 18.09
N ALA A 156 25.22 -13.49 18.03
CA ALA A 156 26.29 -13.10 18.94
C ALA A 156 26.64 -11.60 18.84
N ASP A 157 26.62 -11.06 17.63
CA ASP A 157 27.12 -9.70 17.35
C ASP A 157 26.04 -8.71 16.94
N HIS A 158 24.82 -9.16 16.57
CA HIS A 158 23.81 -8.31 16.00
C HIS A 158 22.42 -8.57 16.57
N ARG A 159 21.62 -7.50 16.63
CA ARG A 159 20.19 -7.58 16.91
C ARG A 159 19.44 -6.89 15.77
N ALA A 160 18.52 -7.62 15.14
CA ALA A 160 17.64 -7.10 14.10
C ALA A 160 16.19 -7.15 14.56
N THR A 161 15.37 -6.23 14.06
CA THR A 161 13.93 -6.17 14.35
C THR A 161 13.11 -6.05 13.09
N SER A 162 11.90 -6.59 13.14
CA SER A 162 10.90 -6.47 12.08
C SER A 162 9.53 -6.27 12.67
N THR A 163 8.67 -5.54 11.97
CA THR A 163 7.26 -5.38 12.37
C THR A 163 6.48 -6.65 12.07
N LEU A 164 5.74 -7.14 13.07
CA LEU A 164 4.75 -8.21 12.92
C LEU A 164 3.36 -7.63 13.14
N VAL A 165 2.50 -7.73 12.13
CA VAL A 165 1.10 -7.34 12.22
C VAL A 165 0.24 -8.58 12.35
N VAL A 166 -0.56 -8.66 13.41
CA VAL A 166 -1.61 -9.67 13.54
C VAL A 166 -2.95 -9.00 13.29
N SER A 167 -3.54 -9.31 12.14
CA SER A 167 -4.80 -8.73 11.69
C SER A 167 -5.99 -9.64 12.02
N PRO A 168 -7.18 -9.09 12.29
CA PRO A 168 -8.38 -9.90 12.49
C PRO A 168 -8.76 -10.63 11.19
N ASN A 169 -9.44 -11.76 11.35
CA ASN A 169 -10.01 -12.49 10.19
C ASN A 169 -11.14 -11.71 9.53
N TRP A 170 -11.81 -10.87 10.29
CA TRP A 170 -12.89 -10.02 9.85
C TRP A 170 -12.88 -8.70 10.63
N LEU A 171 -12.88 -7.57 9.93
CA LEU A 171 -12.89 -6.25 10.56
C LEU A 171 -14.22 -5.93 11.28
N GLY A 172 -15.27 -6.64 10.92
CA GLY A 172 -16.60 -6.32 11.42
C GLY A 172 -17.17 -5.02 10.84
N LEU A 173 -18.33 -4.67 11.33
CA LEU A 173 -18.92 -3.34 11.10
C LEU A 173 -18.50 -2.40 12.24
N PRO A 174 -18.40 -1.08 12.00
CA PRO A 174 -18.24 -0.11 13.08
C PRO A 174 -19.29 -0.31 14.17
N ARG A 175 -18.91 -0.17 15.43
CA ARG A 175 -19.84 -0.34 16.56
C ARG A 175 -21.08 0.55 16.45
N SER A 176 -20.94 1.74 15.86
CA SER A 176 -22.03 2.68 15.59
C SER A 176 -23.08 2.15 14.62
N MET A 177 -22.72 1.20 13.76
CA MET A 177 -23.65 0.58 12.81
C MET A 177 -24.40 -0.60 13.39
N GLY A 178 -23.95 -1.19 14.51
CA GLY A 178 -24.56 -2.38 15.11
C GLY A 178 -24.65 -3.54 14.13
N SER A 179 -25.76 -4.29 14.15
CA SER A 179 -26.06 -5.38 13.22
C SER A 179 -27.10 -4.98 12.15
N SER A 180 -27.55 -3.74 12.15
CA SER A 180 -28.61 -3.24 11.27
C SER A 180 -28.07 -2.88 9.88
N ARG A 181 -28.93 -2.93 8.88
CA ARG A 181 -28.64 -2.30 7.59
C ARG A 181 -28.71 -0.79 7.78
N VAL A 182 -27.70 -0.11 7.25
CA VAL A 182 -27.63 1.35 7.26
C VAL A 182 -27.76 1.87 5.83
N TRP A 183 -28.27 3.09 5.69
CA TRP A 183 -28.35 3.77 4.40
C TRP A 183 -27.94 5.24 4.56
N GLY A 184 -27.51 5.85 3.47
CA GLY A 184 -27.12 7.24 3.47
C GLY A 184 -26.96 7.78 2.07
N ASP A 185 -26.67 9.08 1.98
CA ASP A 185 -26.46 9.78 0.71
C ASP A 185 -24.98 9.79 0.33
N ALA A 186 -24.69 9.59 -0.95
CA ALA A 186 -23.36 9.80 -1.53
C ALA A 186 -23.41 11.03 -2.44
N VAL A 187 -22.68 12.07 -2.08
CA VAL A 187 -22.75 13.37 -2.75
C VAL A 187 -21.37 13.89 -3.10
N GLN A 188 -21.32 14.71 -4.13
CA GLN A 188 -20.15 15.51 -4.48
C GLN A 188 -20.33 16.89 -3.82
N LEU A 189 -19.57 17.18 -2.76
CA LEU A 189 -19.75 18.41 -1.99
C LEU A 189 -19.67 19.65 -2.88
N TYR A 190 -18.69 19.71 -3.77
CA TYR A 190 -18.54 20.85 -4.69
C TYR A 190 -19.76 21.12 -5.59
N SER A 191 -20.64 20.14 -5.80
CA SER A 191 -21.90 20.31 -6.57
C SER A 191 -23.14 20.49 -5.69
N THR A 192 -23.01 20.31 -4.36
CA THR A 192 -24.09 20.46 -3.37
C THR A 192 -24.15 21.92 -2.93
N ARG A 193 -25.00 22.73 -3.59
CA ARG A 193 -25.03 24.18 -3.40
C ARG A 193 -26.35 24.64 -2.75
N SER A 194 -26.23 25.64 -1.91
CA SER A 194 -27.34 26.45 -1.40
C SER A 194 -27.34 27.85 -2.03
N ARG A 195 -28.27 28.68 -1.61
CA ARG A 195 -28.32 30.11 -2.03
C ARG A 195 -27.18 30.93 -1.45
N ALA A 196 -26.56 30.44 -0.38
CA ALA A 196 -25.47 31.13 0.31
C ALA A 196 -24.07 30.66 -0.16
N SER A 197 -23.99 29.64 -1.00
CA SER A 197 -22.73 29.10 -1.52
C SER A 197 -22.07 30.05 -2.52
N TRP A 198 -20.75 30.10 -2.53
CA TRP A 198 -19.92 30.90 -3.46
C TRP A 198 -19.73 30.23 -4.83
N GLY A 199 -20.75 29.56 -5.35
CA GLY A 199 -20.71 28.89 -6.63
C GLY A 199 -20.38 27.39 -6.57
N MET A 200 -19.83 26.92 -5.46
CA MET A 200 -19.64 25.51 -5.14
C MET A 200 -20.12 25.23 -3.71
N GLY A 201 -20.45 23.97 -3.43
CA GLY A 201 -20.81 23.57 -2.07
C GLY A 201 -19.60 23.62 -1.13
N ASP A 202 -19.86 23.95 0.12
CA ASP A 202 -18.88 24.14 1.18
C ASP A 202 -19.22 23.40 2.47
N PHE A 203 -18.46 23.58 3.55
CA PHE A 203 -18.69 22.90 4.82
C PHE A 203 -20.03 23.28 5.48
N SER A 204 -20.55 24.48 5.23
CA SER A 204 -21.89 24.86 5.73
C SER A 204 -22.98 24.11 4.96
N ASP A 205 -22.84 24.00 3.64
CA ASP A 205 -23.75 23.19 2.83
C ASP A 205 -23.71 21.71 3.25
N LEU A 206 -22.53 21.19 3.63
CA LEU A 206 -22.41 19.84 4.14
C LEU A 206 -23.11 19.67 5.49
N ALA A 207 -23.00 20.64 6.38
CA ALA A 207 -23.68 20.63 7.68
C ALA A 207 -25.21 20.63 7.51
N ASP A 208 -25.72 21.49 6.64
CA ASP A 208 -27.15 21.57 6.32
C ASP A 208 -27.67 20.27 5.70
N LEU A 209 -26.95 19.73 4.71
CA LEU A 209 -27.26 18.46 4.07
C LEU A 209 -27.27 17.30 5.10
N SER A 210 -26.25 17.23 5.97
CA SER A 210 -26.14 16.18 6.96
C SER A 210 -27.28 16.24 7.96
N THR A 211 -27.67 17.45 8.38
CA THR A 211 -28.81 17.67 9.25
C THR A 211 -30.11 17.22 8.59
N TRP A 212 -30.31 17.61 7.34
CA TRP A 212 -31.47 17.20 6.55
C TRP A 212 -31.52 15.67 6.36
N ALA A 213 -30.42 15.05 5.94
CA ALA A 213 -30.33 13.60 5.75
C ALA A 213 -30.66 12.83 7.03
N ALA A 214 -30.17 13.30 8.20
CA ALA A 214 -30.48 12.74 9.49
C ALA A 214 -32.01 12.81 9.81
N THR A 215 -32.70 13.90 9.43
CA THR A 215 -34.16 13.98 9.60
C THR A 215 -34.92 12.99 8.73
N GLN A 216 -34.32 12.52 7.64
CA GLN A 216 -34.86 11.47 6.77
C GLN A 216 -34.53 10.06 7.25
N GLY A 217 -33.72 9.94 8.32
CA GLY A 217 -33.28 8.66 8.88
C GLY A 217 -32.04 8.08 8.22
N ALA A 218 -31.27 8.88 7.49
CA ALA A 218 -29.99 8.47 6.96
C ALA A 218 -28.96 8.33 8.09
N ASP A 219 -28.11 7.30 7.99
CA ASP A 219 -27.08 7.00 8.98
C ASP A 219 -25.74 7.67 8.65
N TYR A 220 -25.52 8.06 7.39
CA TYR A 220 -24.27 8.70 6.94
C TYR A 220 -24.49 9.58 5.70
N VAL A 221 -23.53 10.49 5.48
CA VAL A 221 -23.33 11.20 4.22
C VAL A 221 -21.90 10.95 3.76
N LEU A 222 -21.74 10.34 2.58
CA LEU A 222 -20.44 10.13 1.95
C LEU A 222 -20.16 11.28 0.99
N VAL A 223 -19.00 11.91 1.14
CA VAL A 223 -18.56 13.02 0.28
C VAL A 223 -17.31 12.66 -0.52
N ASN A 224 -17.03 13.42 -1.58
CA ASN A 224 -15.76 13.37 -2.28
C ASN A 224 -14.58 13.69 -1.34
N PRO A 225 -13.32 13.39 -1.73
CA PRO A 225 -12.15 13.82 -0.97
C PRO A 225 -12.13 15.33 -0.74
N LEU A 226 -11.88 15.73 0.52
CA LEU A 226 -11.84 17.15 0.94
C LEU A 226 -10.41 17.68 1.09
N HIS A 227 -9.45 16.95 0.54
CA HIS A 227 -8.02 17.23 0.67
C HIS A 227 -7.61 18.49 -0.08
N ALA A 228 -6.51 19.10 0.40
CA ALA A 228 -5.99 20.34 -0.15
C ALA A 228 -5.55 20.20 -1.61
N SER A 229 -6.10 21.03 -2.48
CA SER A 229 -5.62 21.23 -3.84
C SER A 229 -4.53 22.30 -3.89
N GLN A 230 -3.89 22.45 -5.05
CA GLN A 230 -3.01 23.59 -5.31
C GLN A 230 -3.83 24.89 -5.27
N VAL A 231 -3.38 25.85 -4.43
CA VAL A 231 -4.11 27.10 -4.20
C VAL A 231 -3.71 28.24 -5.15
N VAL A 232 -2.80 27.98 -6.08
CA VAL A 232 -2.35 28.94 -7.10
C VAL A 232 -2.98 28.63 -8.46
N SER A 233 -3.27 29.70 -9.23
CA SER A 233 -3.87 29.55 -10.56
C SER A 233 -2.88 28.95 -11.58
N PRO A 234 -3.36 28.03 -12.47
CA PRO A 234 -4.71 27.52 -12.52
C PRO A 234 -4.98 26.49 -11.41
N ILE A 235 -6.09 26.63 -10.69
CA ILE A 235 -6.47 25.68 -9.65
C ILE A 235 -6.93 24.38 -10.34
N GLU A 236 -6.42 23.24 -9.86
CA GLU A 236 -6.86 21.92 -10.31
C GLU A 236 -8.34 21.71 -9.90
N PRO A 237 -9.25 21.55 -10.87
CA PRO A 237 -10.67 21.43 -10.55
C PRO A 237 -11.08 20.08 -9.97
N SER A 238 -10.20 19.07 -10.07
CA SER A 238 -10.49 17.72 -9.58
C SER A 238 -10.10 17.56 -8.11
N PRO A 239 -11.03 17.20 -7.22
CA PRO A 239 -10.71 16.90 -5.83
C PRO A 239 -9.95 15.58 -5.64
N TYR A 240 -9.80 14.79 -6.72
CA TYR A 240 -9.17 13.48 -6.69
C TYR A 240 -7.66 13.54 -6.93
N LEU A 241 -7.11 14.71 -7.26
CA LEU A 241 -5.68 14.96 -7.44
C LEU A 241 -5.17 15.99 -6.41
N PRO A 242 -5.22 15.69 -5.10
CA PRO A 242 -4.77 16.64 -4.09
C PRO A 242 -3.25 16.78 -4.09
N CYS A 243 -2.76 17.97 -3.78
CA CYS A 243 -1.33 18.18 -3.52
C CYS A 243 -0.94 17.76 -2.10
N SER A 244 -1.88 17.68 -1.16
CA SER A 244 -1.66 17.18 0.19
C SER A 244 -2.92 16.49 0.73
N ARG A 245 -2.72 15.34 1.36
CA ARG A 245 -3.78 14.61 2.09
C ARG A 245 -3.81 14.94 3.59
N LEU A 246 -2.87 15.76 4.06
CA LEU A 246 -2.77 16.17 5.47
C LEU A 246 -3.60 17.41 5.79
N PHE A 247 -4.04 18.14 4.77
CA PHE A 247 -4.78 19.41 4.93
C PHE A 247 -6.08 19.34 4.15
N LEU A 248 -7.08 20.10 4.63
CA LEU A 248 -8.33 20.32 3.94
C LEU A 248 -8.17 21.41 2.87
N ASN A 249 -9.01 21.33 1.83
CA ASN A 249 -9.05 22.36 0.81
C ASN A 249 -9.74 23.62 1.33
N PRO A 250 -9.05 24.77 1.39
CA PRO A 250 -9.63 26.02 1.89
C PRO A 250 -10.83 26.51 1.08
N LEU A 251 -11.01 26.09 -0.18
CA LEU A 251 -12.18 26.42 -0.98
C LEU A 251 -13.51 25.94 -0.40
N TYR A 252 -13.48 24.96 0.53
CA TYR A 252 -14.67 24.49 1.24
C TYR A 252 -14.99 25.30 2.51
N VAL A 253 -14.18 26.32 2.84
CA VAL A 253 -14.45 27.22 3.96
C VAL A 253 -15.32 28.38 3.48
N ARG A 254 -16.40 28.66 4.19
CA ARG A 254 -17.23 29.87 4.01
C ARG A 254 -16.74 30.94 4.98
N PRO A 255 -16.06 31.99 4.50
CA PRO A 255 -15.45 32.98 5.41
C PRO A 255 -16.45 33.71 6.32
N GLU A 256 -17.64 33.99 5.83
CA GLU A 256 -18.67 34.76 6.55
C GLU A 256 -19.19 34.08 7.83
N ILE A 257 -18.98 32.77 8.00
CA ILE A 257 -19.35 32.07 9.23
C ILE A 257 -18.23 32.04 10.28
N ILE A 258 -17.05 32.53 9.92
CA ILE A 258 -15.91 32.63 10.84
C ILE A 258 -16.14 33.88 11.70
N PRO A 259 -16.13 33.77 13.04
CA PRO A 259 -16.45 34.90 13.92
C PRO A 259 -15.59 36.14 13.63
N GLU A 260 -14.32 35.97 13.34
CA GLU A 260 -13.37 37.05 13.06
C GLU A 260 -13.65 37.75 11.72
N TYR A 261 -14.45 37.17 10.84
CA TYR A 261 -14.85 37.81 9.58
C TYR A 261 -15.68 39.07 9.83
N ALA A 262 -16.46 39.09 10.92
CA ALA A 262 -17.27 40.25 11.29
C ALA A 262 -16.41 41.45 11.69
N ASP A 263 -15.15 41.23 12.06
CA ASP A 263 -14.20 42.29 12.46
C ASP A 263 -13.44 42.86 11.24
N LEU A 264 -13.63 42.29 10.04
CA LEU A 264 -12.98 42.80 8.83
C LEU A 264 -13.77 43.96 8.24
N ASP A 265 -13.11 45.13 8.11
CA ASP A 265 -13.58 46.24 7.26
C ASP A 265 -13.52 45.79 5.78
N VAL A 266 -14.55 45.13 5.32
CA VAL A 266 -14.66 44.72 3.90
C VAL A 266 -15.28 45.89 3.13
N TYR A 267 -14.43 46.66 2.47
CA TYR A 267 -14.81 47.68 1.51
C TYR A 267 -14.82 47.13 0.09
#